data_1b36c71d409ed8d4b363b945baf6bb57
#
_entry.id   1b36c71d409ed8d4b363b945baf6bb57
#
_cell.length_a   1.000
_cell.length_b   1.000
_cell.length_c   1.000
_cell.angle_alpha   90.00
_cell.angle_beta   90.00
_cell.angle_gamma   90.00
#
_symmetry.space_group_name_H-M   'P 1'
#
loop_
_entity.id
_entity.type
_entity.pdbx_description
1 polymer ?
#
loop_
_entity_poly.entity_id
_entity_poly.type
_entity_poly.pdbx_seq_one_letter_code
_entity_poly.pdbx_strand_id
1 'polypeptide(L)'
;MNNPSEKLRNMRLDLSPYLFHFTDSIDTLWVILGELCLKSPKHNYVCFTEAPLCMMVPMLDYMAKTKKPMLGKFGIGFKRDMLIEEFGARPVIYCDFLDKFDIGENIHWLCEELDIQKHDFQWLREWRIKDNFDFSKVDRNNIVIVVENKNDIDTCGVYVDNIVPHYDNGKFYDADFDIKRLYRCIALDELQNKIKEDVVGDYELMAIIEKEKLDEIIEM
;
A
#
# COMPACT_ATOMS: atom_id res chain seq x y z
N MET A 1 -6.32 21.87 18.94
CA MET A 1 -5.95 23.02 18.05
C MET A 1 -5.59 22.42 16.71
N ASN A 2 -6.30 22.78 15.63
CA ASN A 2 -5.97 22.26 14.31
C ASN A 2 -4.61 22.84 13.88
N ASN A 3 -3.65 21.97 13.66
CA ASN A 3 -2.33 22.34 13.13
C ASN A 3 -2.52 22.94 11.73
N PRO A 4 -2.10 24.21 11.49
CA PRO A 4 -2.24 24.83 10.16
C PRO A 4 -1.59 24.01 9.03
N SER A 5 -0.49 23.31 9.32
CA SER A 5 0.19 22.45 8.38
C SER A 5 -0.67 21.24 8.00
N GLU A 6 -1.40 20.65 8.92
CA GLU A 6 -2.33 19.55 8.66
C GLU A 6 -3.48 20.00 7.75
N LYS A 7 -4.07 21.17 8.02
CA LYS A 7 -5.12 21.72 7.17
C LYS A 7 -4.64 21.98 5.74
N LEU A 8 -3.45 22.57 5.57
CA LEU A 8 -2.88 22.81 4.25
C LEU A 8 -2.59 21.50 3.51
N ARG A 9 -2.13 20.47 4.23
CA ARG A 9 -1.85 19.14 3.66
C ARG A 9 -3.13 18.49 3.14
N ASN A 10 -4.22 18.53 3.91
CA ASN A 10 -5.51 17.96 3.51
C ASN A 10 -6.16 18.67 2.31
N MET A 11 -5.69 19.87 1.97
CA MET A 11 -6.11 20.59 0.74
C MET A 11 -5.31 20.19 -0.51
N ARG A 12 -4.24 19.39 -0.35
CA ARG A 12 -3.39 18.95 -1.45
C ARG A 12 -3.94 17.68 -2.09
N LEU A 13 -4.51 17.81 -3.30
CA LEU A 13 -5.04 16.68 -4.07
C LEU A 13 -3.95 15.79 -4.67
N ASP A 14 -2.71 16.26 -4.65
CA ASP A 14 -1.54 15.57 -5.18
C ASP A 14 -0.75 14.77 -4.11
N LEU A 15 -1.29 14.64 -2.90
CA LEU A 15 -0.72 13.86 -1.81
C LEU A 15 -1.72 12.84 -1.28
N SER A 16 -1.20 11.72 -0.77
CA SER A 16 -1.96 10.75 0.00
C SER A 16 -1.63 10.83 1.50
N PRO A 17 -2.59 10.58 2.40
CA PRO A 17 -2.31 10.38 3.82
C PRO A 17 -1.66 9.01 4.11
N TYR A 18 -1.54 8.15 3.11
CA TYR A 18 -0.92 6.84 3.18
C TYR A 18 0.31 6.76 2.27
N LEU A 19 1.26 5.92 2.64
CA LEU A 19 2.36 5.48 1.79
C LEU A 19 2.07 4.05 1.32
N PHE A 20 2.07 3.83 0.02
CA PHE A 20 1.72 2.55 -0.61
C PHE A 20 2.95 1.81 -1.11
N HIS A 21 2.99 0.52 -0.83
CA HIS A 21 3.92 -0.42 -1.46
C HIS A 21 3.13 -1.31 -2.41
N PHE A 22 3.42 -1.24 -3.71
CA PHE A 22 2.76 -2.05 -4.73
C PHE A 22 3.60 -3.28 -5.08
N THR A 23 2.91 -4.38 -5.36
CA THR A 23 3.49 -5.66 -5.79
C THR A 23 2.85 -6.13 -7.09
N ASP A 24 3.50 -7.06 -7.77
CA ASP A 24 3.14 -7.53 -9.10
C ASP A 24 1.96 -8.50 -9.14
N SER A 25 1.66 -9.17 -8.02
CA SER A 25 0.62 -10.19 -7.96
C SER A 25 -0.06 -10.29 -6.60
N ILE A 26 -1.27 -10.86 -6.59
CA ILE A 26 -1.99 -11.18 -5.36
C ILE A 26 -1.24 -12.22 -4.53
N ASP A 27 -0.55 -13.17 -5.16
CA ASP A 27 0.23 -14.19 -4.45
C ASP A 27 1.36 -13.55 -3.65
N THR A 28 2.07 -12.57 -4.25
CA THR A 28 3.10 -11.81 -3.54
C THR A 28 2.51 -11.03 -2.37
N LEU A 29 1.33 -10.42 -2.55
CA LEU A 29 0.64 -9.71 -1.48
C LEU A 29 0.25 -10.67 -0.33
N TRP A 30 -0.23 -11.89 -0.64
CA TRP A 30 -0.52 -12.90 0.38
C TRP A 30 0.71 -13.31 1.18
N VAL A 31 1.86 -13.48 0.53
CA VAL A 31 3.13 -13.77 1.22
C VAL A 31 3.50 -12.63 2.16
N ILE A 32 3.39 -11.38 1.71
CA ILE A 32 3.67 -10.18 2.53
C ILE A 32 2.75 -10.14 3.76
N LEU A 33 1.46 -10.39 3.57
CA LEU A 33 0.48 -10.39 4.67
C LEU A 33 0.67 -11.57 5.63
N GLY A 34 1.09 -12.74 5.13
CA GLY A 34 1.38 -13.91 5.94
C GLY A 34 2.66 -13.77 6.77
N GLU A 35 3.67 -13.09 6.23
CA GLU A 35 4.93 -12.83 6.91
C GLU A 35 4.91 -11.56 7.77
N LEU A 36 3.92 -10.67 7.57
CA LEU A 36 3.83 -9.33 8.17
C LEU A 36 5.10 -8.51 7.98
N CYS A 37 5.76 -8.68 6.84
CA CYS A 37 7.06 -8.08 6.56
C CYS A 37 7.22 -7.75 5.08
N LEU A 38 7.63 -6.52 4.79
CA LEU A 38 8.15 -6.14 3.48
C LEU A 38 9.66 -6.35 3.47
N LYS A 39 10.11 -7.25 2.59
CA LYS A 39 11.53 -7.61 2.47
C LYS A 39 12.23 -6.79 1.41
N SER A 40 13.46 -6.43 1.67
CA SER A 40 14.34 -5.72 0.73
C SER A 40 15.57 -6.56 0.37
N PRO A 41 15.44 -7.54 -0.53
CA PRO A 41 16.54 -8.45 -0.82
C PRO A 41 17.69 -7.82 -1.62
N LYS A 42 17.48 -6.66 -2.24
CA LYS A 42 18.45 -6.07 -3.19
C LYS A 42 19.06 -4.75 -2.74
N HIS A 43 18.33 -3.93 -1.99
CA HIS A 43 18.67 -2.51 -1.84
C HIS A 43 18.85 -2.02 -0.40
N ASN A 44 18.67 -2.87 0.62
CA ASN A 44 18.69 -2.49 2.03
C ASN A 44 17.68 -1.39 2.39
N TYR A 45 16.60 -1.25 1.60
CA TYR A 45 15.47 -0.38 1.88
C TYR A 45 14.21 -0.86 1.17
N VAL A 46 13.06 -0.54 1.75
CA VAL A 46 11.73 -0.76 1.14
C VAL A 46 11.22 0.56 0.60
N CYS A 47 10.70 0.54 -0.62
CA CYS A 47 10.13 1.71 -1.31
C CYS A 47 8.63 1.80 -1.11
N PHE A 48 8.15 3.02 -0.98
CA PHE A 48 6.74 3.38 -0.92
C PHE A 48 6.47 4.56 -1.85
N THR A 49 5.23 4.75 -2.26
CA THR A 49 4.78 5.93 -2.99
C THR A 49 3.76 6.73 -2.16
N GLU A 50 3.88 8.07 -2.17
CA GLU A 50 2.88 9.01 -1.64
C GLU A 50 1.94 9.50 -2.75
N ALA A 51 2.11 9.04 -3.98
CA ALA A 51 1.23 9.40 -5.09
C ALA A 51 -0.21 8.94 -4.77
N PRO A 52 -1.22 9.83 -4.93
CA PRO A 52 -2.60 9.49 -4.61
C PRO A 52 -3.11 8.33 -5.43
N LEU A 53 -3.86 7.40 -4.81
CA LEU A 53 -4.45 6.27 -5.51
C LEU A 53 -5.32 6.72 -6.68
N CYS A 54 -6.07 7.80 -6.51
CA CYS A 54 -6.90 8.38 -7.57
C CYS A 54 -6.09 8.74 -8.83
N MET A 55 -4.84 9.18 -8.66
CA MET A 55 -3.92 9.48 -9.75
C MET A 55 -3.19 8.25 -10.26
N MET A 56 -2.97 7.26 -9.40
CA MET A 56 -2.24 6.04 -9.73
C MET A 56 -3.02 5.08 -10.63
N VAL A 57 -4.35 5.00 -10.50
CA VAL A 57 -5.18 4.04 -11.24
C VAL A 57 -4.87 4.02 -12.75
N PRO A 58 -4.94 5.15 -13.49
CA PRO A 58 -4.65 5.13 -14.93
C PRO A 58 -3.20 4.77 -15.24
N MET A 59 -2.26 5.05 -14.34
CA MET A 59 -0.85 4.73 -14.51
C MET A 59 -0.59 3.23 -14.30
N LEU A 60 -1.22 2.62 -13.28
CA LEU A 60 -1.19 1.18 -13.06
C LEU A 60 -1.80 0.41 -14.23
N ASP A 61 -2.91 0.90 -14.79
CA ASP A 61 -3.55 0.33 -15.99
C ASP A 61 -2.63 0.39 -17.22
N TYR A 62 -1.89 1.49 -17.37
CA TYR A 62 -0.91 1.61 -18.44
C TYR A 62 0.27 0.63 -18.24
N MET A 63 0.83 0.59 -17.02
CA MET A 63 1.96 -0.28 -16.69
C MET A 63 1.63 -1.76 -16.80
N ALA A 64 0.42 -2.19 -16.43
CA ALA A 64 -0.03 -3.57 -16.56
C ALA A 64 0.01 -4.11 -18.01
N LYS A 65 0.00 -3.22 -19.01
CA LYS A 65 0.13 -3.57 -20.42
C LYS A 65 1.58 -3.73 -20.87
N THR A 66 2.56 -3.39 -20.03
CA THR A 66 3.98 -3.55 -20.34
C THR A 66 4.45 -4.98 -20.05
N LYS A 67 5.53 -5.42 -20.71
CA LYS A 67 6.09 -6.76 -20.50
C LYS A 67 6.70 -6.96 -19.10
N LYS A 68 7.09 -5.88 -18.44
CA LYS A 68 7.68 -5.87 -17.10
C LYS A 68 7.13 -4.64 -16.36
N PRO A 69 5.96 -4.74 -15.74
CA PRO A 69 5.41 -3.63 -15.00
C PRO A 69 6.33 -3.30 -13.81
N MET A 70 6.62 -2.03 -13.63
CA MET A 70 7.38 -1.54 -12.47
C MET A 70 6.55 -1.63 -11.20
N LEU A 71 5.24 -1.39 -11.31
CA LEU A 71 4.27 -1.51 -10.24
C LEU A 71 3.10 -2.37 -10.73
N GLY A 72 2.63 -3.27 -9.88
CA GLY A 72 1.40 -4.02 -10.10
C GLY A 72 0.18 -3.36 -9.49
N LYS A 73 -0.95 -4.03 -9.53
CA LYS A 73 -2.24 -3.54 -9.05
C LYS A 73 -2.63 -4.03 -7.65
N PHE A 74 -1.70 -4.69 -6.98
CA PHE A 74 -1.85 -5.18 -5.62
C PHE A 74 -0.91 -4.43 -4.71
N GLY A 75 -1.35 -4.08 -3.51
CA GLY A 75 -0.49 -3.29 -2.64
C GLY A 75 -0.97 -3.24 -1.20
N ILE A 76 -0.12 -2.68 -0.38
CA ILE A 76 -0.40 -2.40 1.02
C ILE A 76 -0.05 -0.95 1.31
N GLY A 77 -0.96 -0.24 1.94
CA GLY A 77 -0.78 1.14 2.36
C GLY A 77 -0.73 1.25 3.88
N PHE A 78 0.12 2.15 4.35
CA PHE A 78 0.29 2.45 5.77
C PHE A 78 0.12 3.94 6.00
N LYS A 79 -0.45 4.34 7.14
CA LYS A 79 -0.54 5.76 7.50
C LYS A 79 0.84 6.40 7.46
N ARG A 80 0.98 7.45 6.64
CA ARG A 80 2.25 8.12 6.38
C ARG A 80 2.92 8.63 7.65
N ASP A 81 2.17 9.34 8.49
CA ASP A 81 2.73 10.00 9.67
C ASP A 81 3.27 8.94 10.66
N MET A 82 2.58 7.80 10.82
CA MET A 82 3.08 6.65 11.60
C MET A 82 4.41 6.10 11.02
N LEU A 83 4.50 5.89 9.69
CA LEU A 83 5.75 5.41 9.08
C LEU A 83 6.92 6.37 9.29
N ILE A 84 6.65 7.67 9.30
CA ILE A 84 7.68 8.71 9.54
C ILE A 84 8.14 8.70 11.00
N GLU A 85 7.21 8.66 11.93
CA GLU A 85 7.47 8.86 13.37
C GLU A 85 8.01 7.59 14.02
N GLU A 86 7.45 6.42 13.67
CA GLU A 86 7.77 5.16 14.36
C GLU A 86 8.80 4.32 13.60
N PHE A 87 8.81 4.39 12.25
CA PHE A 87 9.64 3.52 11.41
C PHE A 87 10.71 4.26 10.61
N GLY A 88 10.80 5.58 10.77
CA GLY A 88 11.86 6.37 10.16
C GLY A 88 11.77 6.49 8.65
N ALA A 89 10.57 6.41 8.06
CA ALA A 89 10.38 6.65 6.64
C ALA A 89 10.90 8.04 6.25
N ARG A 90 11.58 8.13 5.11
CA ARG A 90 12.14 9.37 4.57
C ARG A 90 11.85 9.50 3.08
N PRO A 91 11.61 10.75 2.59
CA PRO A 91 11.44 10.98 1.16
C PRO A 91 12.75 10.76 0.42
N VAL A 92 12.64 10.30 -0.83
CA VAL A 92 13.78 10.15 -1.74
C VAL A 92 14.31 11.51 -2.15
N ILE A 93 15.62 11.59 -2.27
CA ILE A 93 16.37 12.75 -2.74
C ILE A 93 16.74 12.49 -4.20
N TYR A 94 16.07 13.18 -5.12
CA TYR A 94 16.47 13.17 -6.51
C TYR A 94 17.63 14.12 -6.73
N CYS A 95 18.76 13.60 -7.21
CA CYS A 95 19.97 14.36 -7.40
C CYS A 95 20.69 13.94 -8.68
N ASP A 96 21.55 14.80 -9.20
CA ASP A 96 22.49 14.41 -10.24
C ASP A 96 23.47 13.36 -9.73
N PHE A 97 24.00 12.54 -10.62
CA PHE A 97 25.00 11.52 -10.27
C PHE A 97 26.22 12.12 -9.54
N LEU A 98 26.67 13.30 -9.96
CA LEU A 98 27.81 13.97 -9.36
C LEU A 98 27.49 14.53 -7.96
N ASP A 99 26.30 15.09 -7.77
CA ASP A 99 25.86 15.65 -6.50
C ASP A 99 25.79 14.58 -5.39
N LYS A 100 25.57 13.32 -5.78
CA LYS A 100 25.54 12.21 -4.83
C LYS A 100 26.86 12.05 -4.06
N PHE A 101 27.99 12.43 -4.64
CA PHE A 101 29.30 12.35 -3.96
C PHE A 101 29.44 13.41 -2.86
N ASP A 102 28.68 14.51 -2.93
CA ASP A 102 28.68 15.55 -1.92
C ASP A 102 27.69 15.27 -0.78
N ILE A 103 26.84 14.25 -0.95
CA ILE A 103 25.90 13.78 0.06
C ILE A 103 26.60 12.76 0.96
N GLY A 104 26.38 12.83 2.27
CA GLY A 104 26.95 11.88 3.21
C GLY A 104 26.53 10.43 2.94
N GLU A 105 27.49 9.50 2.97
CA GLU A 105 27.27 8.07 2.65
C GLU A 105 26.15 7.43 3.47
N ASN A 106 25.92 7.88 4.69
CA ASN A 106 24.88 7.38 5.59
C ASN A 106 23.44 7.59 5.08
N ILE A 107 23.24 8.50 4.09
CA ILE A 107 21.94 8.78 3.47
C ILE A 107 21.91 8.48 1.96
N HIS A 108 22.95 7.86 1.40
CA HIS A 108 22.98 7.44 -0.02
C HIS A 108 21.83 6.51 -0.40
N TRP A 109 21.29 5.75 0.55
CA TRP A 109 20.13 4.90 0.35
C TRP A 109 18.84 5.69 0.03
N LEU A 110 18.82 7.00 0.29
CA LEU A 110 17.73 7.92 -0.09
C LEU A 110 17.94 8.56 -1.45
N CYS A 111 19.15 8.49 -2.02
CA CYS A 111 19.46 9.17 -3.27
C CYS A 111 19.00 8.34 -4.48
N GLU A 112 18.34 8.99 -5.41
CA GLU A 112 17.97 8.44 -6.71
C GLU A 112 18.48 9.38 -7.79
N GLU A 113 19.01 8.81 -8.88
CA GLU A 113 19.52 9.60 -9.99
C GLU A 113 18.37 10.24 -10.76
N LEU A 114 18.46 11.56 -10.95
CA LEU A 114 17.51 12.32 -11.75
C LEU A 114 17.94 12.30 -13.23
N ASP A 115 17.42 11.37 -14.00
CA ASP A 115 17.58 11.34 -15.45
C ASP A 115 16.21 11.49 -16.13
N ILE A 116 15.81 12.75 -16.36
CA ILE A 116 14.49 13.09 -16.93
C ILE A 116 14.26 12.43 -18.30
N GLN A 117 15.33 12.13 -19.05
CA GLN A 117 15.21 11.51 -20.37
C GLN A 117 14.99 9.99 -20.30
N LYS A 118 15.44 9.33 -19.25
CA LYS A 118 15.36 7.89 -19.09
C LYS A 118 14.42 7.47 -17.95
N HIS A 119 14.50 8.15 -16.82
CA HIS A 119 13.88 7.71 -15.56
C HIS A 119 13.36 8.92 -14.76
N ASP A 120 12.23 9.49 -15.19
CA ASP A 120 11.53 10.48 -14.36
C ASP A 120 10.56 9.77 -13.40
N PHE A 121 11.02 9.46 -12.21
CA PHE A 121 10.23 8.84 -11.15
C PHE A 121 9.70 9.83 -10.11
N GLN A 122 9.88 11.14 -10.30
CA GLN A 122 9.43 12.17 -9.35
C GLN A 122 7.91 12.10 -9.07
N TRP A 123 7.13 11.64 -10.05
CA TRP A 123 5.70 11.47 -9.92
C TRP A 123 5.29 10.41 -8.88
N LEU A 124 6.18 9.43 -8.57
CA LEU A 124 5.97 8.44 -7.52
C LEU A 124 5.99 9.07 -6.13
N ARG A 125 6.65 10.23 -5.95
CA ARG A 125 6.86 10.80 -4.61
C ARG A 125 7.36 9.73 -3.65
N GLU A 126 8.48 9.10 -4.05
CA GLU A 126 9.00 7.91 -3.39
C GLU A 126 9.46 8.22 -1.97
N TRP A 127 9.14 7.30 -1.07
CA TRP A 127 9.62 7.25 0.30
C TRP A 127 10.33 5.91 0.52
N ARG A 128 11.28 5.89 1.44
CA ARG A 128 12.04 4.69 1.78
C ARG A 128 12.09 4.47 3.29
N ILE A 129 12.03 3.18 3.68
CA ILE A 129 12.38 2.71 5.02
C ILE A 129 13.63 1.85 4.86
N LYS A 130 14.64 2.07 5.73
CA LYS A 130 15.88 1.33 5.68
C LYS A 130 15.67 -0.12 6.14
N ASP A 131 16.35 -1.06 5.49
CA ASP A 131 16.28 -2.50 5.74
C ASP A 131 14.87 -3.08 5.45
N ASN A 132 14.55 -4.25 6.02
CA ASN A 132 13.23 -4.83 5.93
C ASN A 132 12.25 -4.06 6.83
N PHE A 133 10.99 -4.00 6.43
CA PHE A 133 9.94 -3.39 7.24
C PHE A 133 9.03 -4.47 7.83
N ASP A 134 9.25 -4.80 9.10
CA ASP A 134 8.38 -5.65 9.91
C ASP A 134 7.21 -4.81 10.45
N PHE A 135 6.00 -5.15 10.04
CA PHE A 135 4.78 -4.46 10.45
C PHE A 135 3.86 -5.31 11.36
N SER A 136 4.40 -6.39 11.94
CA SER A 136 3.66 -7.28 12.84
C SER A 136 3.07 -6.58 14.07
N LYS A 137 3.66 -5.45 14.46
CA LYS A 137 3.20 -4.62 15.60
C LYS A 137 2.41 -3.39 15.19
N VAL A 138 2.20 -3.18 13.90
CA VAL A 138 1.40 -2.04 13.41
C VAL A 138 -0.07 -2.32 13.65
N ASP A 139 -0.78 -1.34 14.25
CA ASP A 139 -2.23 -1.42 14.39
C ASP A 139 -2.88 -1.56 13.01
N ARG A 140 -3.73 -2.58 12.84
CA ARG A 140 -4.47 -2.87 11.61
C ARG A 140 -5.29 -1.67 11.11
N ASN A 141 -5.70 -0.79 12.01
CA ASN A 141 -6.39 0.46 11.67
C ASN A 141 -5.51 1.45 10.89
N ASN A 142 -4.19 1.28 10.91
CA ASN A 142 -3.22 2.08 10.16
C ASN A 142 -2.83 1.44 8.82
N ILE A 143 -3.45 0.31 8.46
CA ILE A 143 -3.15 -0.47 7.26
C ILE A 143 -4.37 -0.48 6.34
N VAL A 144 -4.13 -0.40 5.04
CA VAL A 144 -5.12 -0.60 3.99
C VAL A 144 -4.54 -1.50 2.91
N ILE A 145 -5.35 -2.43 2.42
CA ILE A 145 -4.97 -3.32 1.32
C ILE A 145 -5.55 -2.76 0.02
N VAL A 146 -4.75 -2.80 -1.04
CA VAL A 146 -5.17 -2.41 -2.39
C VAL A 146 -5.19 -3.65 -3.26
N VAL A 147 -6.32 -3.92 -3.91
CA VAL A 147 -6.52 -5.04 -4.83
C VAL A 147 -7.01 -4.55 -6.18
N GLU A 148 -6.82 -5.36 -7.21
CA GLU A 148 -7.23 -4.99 -8.56
C GLU A 148 -8.76 -4.91 -8.69
N ASN A 149 -9.46 -5.95 -8.23
CA ASN A 149 -10.90 -6.10 -8.41
C ASN A 149 -11.63 -6.27 -7.09
N LYS A 150 -12.90 -5.91 -7.07
CA LYS A 150 -13.78 -6.11 -5.92
C LYS A 150 -13.79 -7.57 -5.42
N ASN A 151 -13.78 -8.54 -6.32
CA ASN A 151 -13.81 -9.96 -5.97
C ASN A 151 -12.56 -10.40 -5.20
N ASP A 152 -11.44 -9.70 -5.34
CA ASP A 152 -10.20 -10.01 -4.64
C ASP A 152 -10.29 -9.61 -3.15
N ILE A 153 -11.23 -8.74 -2.78
CA ILE A 153 -11.44 -8.29 -1.38
C ILE A 153 -11.79 -9.47 -0.47
N ASP A 154 -12.57 -10.42 -0.96
CA ASP A 154 -13.04 -11.56 -0.15
C ASP A 154 -11.97 -12.65 0.03
N THR A 155 -10.84 -12.52 -0.66
CA THR A 155 -9.73 -13.48 -0.59
C THR A 155 -8.44 -12.87 -0.01
N CYS A 156 -8.37 -11.56 0.13
CA CYS A 156 -7.16 -10.87 0.54
C CYS A 156 -7.33 -10.17 1.89
N GLY A 157 -6.42 -10.46 2.83
CA GLY A 157 -6.45 -9.82 4.14
C GLY A 157 -7.63 -10.26 5.02
N VAL A 158 -8.08 -11.50 4.87
CA VAL A 158 -9.17 -12.10 5.63
C VAL A 158 -8.65 -13.22 6.54
N TYR A 159 -9.39 -13.47 7.60
CA TYR A 159 -9.23 -14.60 8.48
C TYR A 159 -10.45 -15.50 8.36
N VAL A 160 -10.24 -16.81 8.23
CA VAL A 160 -11.31 -17.81 8.19
C VAL A 160 -11.50 -18.39 9.57
N ASP A 161 -12.70 -18.23 10.10
CA ASP A 161 -13.08 -18.71 11.45
C ASP A 161 -14.23 -19.73 11.34
N ASN A 162 -14.47 -20.48 12.42
CA ASN A 162 -15.60 -21.41 12.56
C ASN A 162 -15.82 -22.32 11.35
N ILE A 163 -14.78 -23.05 10.95
CA ILE A 163 -14.90 -24.00 9.82
C ILE A 163 -15.76 -25.20 10.27
N VAL A 164 -16.94 -25.35 9.67
CA VAL A 164 -17.85 -26.48 9.89
C VAL A 164 -17.82 -27.38 8.67
N PRO A 165 -17.07 -28.47 8.68
CA PRO A 165 -16.98 -29.37 7.53
C PRO A 165 -18.26 -30.20 7.35
N HIS A 166 -18.72 -30.33 6.12
CA HIS A 166 -19.86 -31.14 5.71
C HIS A 166 -19.39 -32.45 5.08
N TYR A 167 -20.02 -33.56 5.52
CA TYR A 167 -19.73 -34.89 5.04
C TYR A 167 -20.98 -35.57 4.51
N ASP A 168 -20.86 -36.27 3.36
CA ASP A 168 -21.85 -37.22 2.88
C ASP A 168 -21.20 -38.59 2.78
N ASN A 169 -21.86 -39.61 3.36
CA ASN A 169 -21.35 -41.00 3.43
C ASN A 169 -19.89 -41.11 3.91
N GLY A 170 -19.49 -40.27 4.86
CA GLY A 170 -18.14 -40.24 5.42
C GLY A 170 -17.09 -39.57 4.52
N LYS A 171 -17.50 -38.98 3.37
CA LYS A 171 -16.61 -38.21 2.50
C LYS A 171 -16.91 -36.72 2.66
N PHE A 172 -15.84 -35.93 2.83
CA PHE A 172 -15.93 -34.47 2.80
C PHE A 172 -16.42 -33.99 1.43
N TYR A 173 -17.38 -33.06 1.41
CA TYR A 173 -17.85 -32.45 0.17
C TYR A 173 -17.89 -30.91 0.21
N ASP A 174 -18.02 -30.31 1.41
CA ASP A 174 -18.09 -28.86 1.57
C ASP A 174 -17.78 -28.44 3.02
N ALA A 175 -17.64 -27.13 3.27
CA ALA A 175 -17.54 -26.56 4.61
C ALA A 175 -18.19 -25.17 4.64
N ASP A 176 -18.95 -24.90 5.70
CA ASP A 176 -19.32 -23.53 6.04
C ASP A 176 -18.16 -22.90 6.81
N PHE A 177 -17.93 -21.62 6.60
CA PHE A 177 -16.93 -20.85 7.31
C PHE A 177 -17.33 -19.39 7.43
N ASP A 178 -16.90 -18.76 8.53
CA ASP A 178 -17.04 -17.34 8.74
C ASP A 178 -15.77 -16.62 8.23
N ILE A 179 -15.97 -15.59 7.42
CA ILE A 179 -14.86 -14.74 6.95
C ILE A 179 -14.86 -13.46 7.79
N LYS A 180 -13.74 -13.18 8.45
CA LYS A 180 -13.50 -11.92 9.16
C LYS A 180 -12.47 -11.08 8.42
N ARG A 181 -12.75 -9.82 8.23
CA ARG A 181 -11.80 -8.89 7.59
C ARG A 181 -10.76 -8.41 8.58
N LEU A 182 -9.51 -8.70 8.27
CA LEU A 182 -8.36 -8.24 9.06
C LEU A 182 -7.99 -6.78 8.76
N TYR A 183 -8.19 -6.35 7.52
CA TYR A 183 -7.77 -5.04 7.03
C TYR A 183 -8.86 -4.40 6.20
N ARG A 184 -8.86 -3.07 6.14
CA ARG A 184 -9.66 -2.33 5.16
C ARG A 184 -9.10 -2.56 3.76
N CYS A 185 -9.96 -2.69 2.77
CA CYS A 185 -9.57 -2.98 1.40
C CYS A 185 -10.12 -1.93 0.43
N ILE A 186 -9.31 -1.61 -0.58
CA ILE A 186 -9.67 -0.75 -1.70
C ILE A 186 -9.55 -1.56 -2.98
N ALA A 187 -10.64 -1.70 -3.72
CA ALA A 187 -10.63 -2.27 -5.06
C ALA A 187 -10.44 -1.15 -6.11
N LEU A 188 -9.42 -1.29 -6.96
CA LEU A 188 -9.08 -0.27 -7.96
C LEU A 188 -10.17 -0.11 -9.03
N ASP A 189 -10.89 -1.18 -9.39
CA ASP A 189 -12.01 -1.12 -10.33
C ASP A 189 -13.19 -0.30 -9.78
N GLU A 190 -13.51 -0.41 -8.48
CA GLU A 190 -14.53 0.42 -7.83
C GLU A 190 -14.06 1.88 -7.72
N LEU A 191 -12.80 2.10 -7.36
CA LEU A 191 -12.22 3.42 -7.29
C LEU A 191 -12.24 4.14 -8.65
N GLN A 192 -11.93 3.43 -9.73
CA GLN A 192 -11.97 3.96 -11.08
C GLN A 192 -13.37 4.47 -11.49
N ASN A 193 -14.42 3.80 -11.04
CA ASN A 193 -15.79 4.24 -11.28
C ASN A 193 -16.13 5.50 -10.47
N LYS A 194 -15.74 5.56 -9.20
CA LYS A 194 -15.94 6.75 -8.34
C LYS A 194 -15.20 7.98 -8.88
N ILE A 195 -13.97 7.83 -9.38
CA ILE A 195 -13.18 8.93 -9.98
C ILE A 195 -13.88 9.52 -11.21
N LYS A 196 -14.60 8.72 -12.00
CA LYS A 196 -15.35 9.20 -13.17
C LYS A 196 -16.58 10.02 -12.79
N GLU A 197 -17.14 9.82 -11.62
CA GLU A 197 -18.35 10.48 -11.15
C GLU A 197 -18.05 11.77 -10.37
N ASP A 198 -17.01 11.74 -9.50
CA ASP A 198 -16.59 12.89 -8.70
C ASP A 198 -15.07 12.84 -8.47
N VAL A 199 -14.38 13.96 -8.62
CA VAL A 199 -12.95 14.04 -8.32
C VAL A 199 -12.74 14.06 -6.80
N VAL A 200 -12.54 12.88 -6.23
CA VAL A 200 -12.25 12.73 -4.81
C VAL A 200 -10.74 12.65 -4.62
N GLY A 201 -10.19 13.50 -3.78
CA GLY A 201 -8.79 13.40 -3.37
C GLY A 201 -8.58 12.24 -2.37
N ASP A 202 -7.36 11.72 -2.28
CA ASP A 202 -7.04 10.59 -1.39
C ASP A 202 -7.36 10.85 0.08
N TYR A 203 -7.25 12.07 0.58
CA TYR A 203 -7.63 12.39 1.95
C TYR A 203 -9.11 12.14 2.22
N GLU A 204 -9.99 12.48 1.29
CA GLU A 204 -11.43 12.24 1.41
C GLU A 204 -11.75 10.74 1.26
N LEU A 205 -11.10 10.07 0.29
CA LEU A 205 -11.22 8.63 0.09
C LEU A 205 -10.84 7.86 1.36
N MET A 206 -9.68 8.16 1.95
CA MET A 206 -9.21 7.49 3.16
C MET A 206 -10.09 7.78 4.36
N ALA A 207 -10.62 9.00 4.48
CA ALA A 207 -11.58 9.35 5.54
C ALA A 207 -12.90 8.56 5.44
N ILE A 208 -13.31 8.15 4.23
CA ILE A 208 -14.47 7.27 4.01
C ILE A 208 -14.12 5.84 4.44
N ILE A 209 -12.98 5.32 3.98
CA ILE A 209 -12.52 3.95 4.25
C ILE A 209 -12.24 3.75 5.74
N GLU A 210 -11.66 4.74 6.42
CA GLU A 210 -11.37 4.66 7.85
C GLU A 210 -12.63 4.57 8.74
N LYS A 211 -13.81 4.88 8.21
CA LYS A 211 -15.08 4.67 8.92
C LYS A 211 -15.58 3.24 8.89
N GLU A 212 -15.06 2.42 7.99
CA GLU A 212 -15.37 0.99 7.95
C GLU A 212 -14.79 0.31 9.19
N LYS A 213 -15.66 -0.41 9.92
CA LYS A 213 -15.22 -1.19 11.07
C LYS A 213 -14.53 -2.46 10.62
N LEU A 214 -13.42 -2.78 11.26
CA LEU A 214 -12.80 -4.09 11.16
C LEU A 214 -13.50 -5.08 12.09
N ASP A 215 -13.50 -6.35 11.68
CA ASP A 215 -14.04 -7.43 12.51
C ASP A 215 -13.16 -7.65 13.76
N GLU A 216 -13.82 -7.92 14.88
CA GLU A 216 -13.12 -8.31 16.09
C GLU A 216 -12.58 -9.74 15.93
N ILE A 217 -11.29 -9.92 16.18
CA ILE A 217 -10.62 -11.21 16.21
C ILE A 217 -10.35 -11.52 17.67
N ILE A 218 -10.88 -12.63 18.10
CA ILE A 218 -10.52 -13.17 19.42
C ILE A 218 -9.16 -13.85 19.23
N GLU A 219 -8.08 -13.20 19.71
CA GLU A 219 -6.77 -13.87 19.81
C GLU A 219 -6.92 -15.06 20.77
N MET A 220 -6.73 -16.26 20.25
CA MET A 220 -6.66 -17.48 21.06
C MET A 220 -5.26 -17.66 21.61
#